data_ffe8cb0c3fffc4a7b6cca06306db63a2
#
_entry.id   ffe8cb0c3fffc4a7b6cca06306db63a2
#
_cell.length_a   1.000
_cell.length_b   1.000
_cell.length_c   1.000
_cell.angle_alpha   90.00
_cell.angle_beta   90.00
_cell.angle_gamma   90.00
#
_symmetry.space_group_name_H-M   'P 1'
#
loop_
_entity.id
_entity.type
_entity.pdbx_description
1 polymer ?
#
loop_
_entity_poly.entity_id
_entity_poly.type
_entity_poly.pdbx_seq_one_letter_code
_entity_poly.pdbx_strand_id
1 'polypeptide(L)'
;MTPPRGVEDAAPYSGNPEALLLSLTSAAARGLAALRHAHSHNHYIKSPLPHTLTAGGICMPRMLPVLLGGDANVYGMARSFYECYGVRSLAVCRRALPALAHSRLVRVAVQDPAFGQDHVFTATLLGLAAQYPGVPKILISCADDYTALLARHADALRGAYRFACPPPAALHLADKRQFAAACRAAGLRTPQTVTLCPADALPPLPFGWPVIAKPADQAAYARCDFPGRRKVYLVQDAARLRERLAAAVRGGYFGSWLVQEYIPGPDTRLGVVNAYCAADGSVPWLVQGQPLLQERTPEGTGNYAAVLVEPSRQDAALLDALRGLLQAAGWHGFANFDLKYDHRGEPVLFELNPRQGRASYFCDAADAPLAVPPVQDLLYGGPVTPPTLRPAVWYTAPWYAVRRACPNRLALRLSLIHISEPTRH
;
A
#
# COMPACT_ATOMS: atom_id res chain seq x y z
N MET A 1 -10.76 -27.80 -54.86
CA MET A 1 -10.80 -26.90 -53.70
C MET A 1 -9.97 -27.53 -52.58
N THR A 2 -8.77 -27.03 -52.39
CA THR A 2 -7.77 -27.55 -51.45
C THR A 2 -7.92 -26.85 -50.13
N PRO A 3 -7.83 -27.54 -48.94
CA PRO A 3 -7.87 -26.88 -47.62
C PRO A 3 -6.50 -26.32 -47.25
N PRO A 4 -6.41 -25.29 -46.40
CA PRO A 4 -5.14 -24.69 -45.99
C PRO A 4 -4.41 -25.52 -44.94
N ARG A 5 -3.08 -25.41 -44.98
CA ARG A 5 -2.08 -26.14 -44.20
C ARG A 5 -2.11 -25.78 -42.71
N GLY A 6 -1.80 -26.79 -41.89
CA GLY A 6 -1.73 -26.75 -40.45
C GLY A 6 -0.61 -25.88 -39.89
N VAL A 7 -0.86 -25.45 -38.65
CA VAL A 7 0.09 -24.76 -37.76
C VAL A 7 0.93 -25.82 -37.07
N GLU A 8 2.26 -25.73 -37.22
CA GLU A 8 3.23 -26.62 -36.59
C GLU A 8 3.27 -26.45 -35.08
N ASP A 9 3.28 -27.60 -34.38
CA ASP A 9 3.46 -27.70 -32.92
C ASP A 9 4.88 -27.26 -32.54
N ALA A 10 4.97 -26.27 -31.65
CA ALA A 10 6.22 -25.89 -31.01
C ALA A 10 6.56 -26.86 -29.86
N ALA A 11 7.71 -27.54 -30.00
CA ALA A 11 8.26 -28.43 -29.00
C ALA A 11 8.55 -27.75 -27.64
N PRO A 12 8.55 -28.49 -26.52
CA PRO A 12 8.81 -27.92 -25.20
C PRO A 12 10.28 -27.57 -25.00
N TYR A 13 10.54 -26.36 -24.56
CA TYR A 13 11.88 -25.83 -24.23
C TYR A 13 12.40 -26.49 -22.95
N SER A 14 13.37 -27.42 -23.10
CA SER A 14 14.15 -27.98 -22.00
C SER A 14 15.43 -27.14 -21.81
N GLY A 15 15.34 -26.04 -21.09
CA GLY A 15 16.46 -25.20 -20.71
C GLY A 15 16.70 -25.22 -19.20
N ASN A 16 17.95 -25.55 -18.81
CA ASN A 16 18.39 -25.61 -17.41
C ASN A 16 18.13 -24.26 -16.68
N PRO A 17 17.43 -24.23 -15.53
CA PRO A 17 17.11 -23.00 -14.80
C PRO A 17 18.33 -22.23 -14.30
N GLU A 18 19.48 -22.85 -14.06
CA GLU A 18 20.70 -22.17 -13.62
C GLU A 18 21.35 -21.31 -14.72
N ALA A 19 21.24 -21.69 -16.00
CA ALA A 19 21.74 -20.89 -17.10
C ALA A 19 20.95 -19.59 -17.31
N LEU A 20 19.67 -19.58 -16.95
CA LEU A 20 18.82 -18.39 -17.04
C LEU A 20 19.12 -17.37 -15.91
N LEU A 21 19.47 -17.86 -14.72
CA LEU A 21 19.86 -17.00 -13.59
C LEU A 21 21.19 -16.26 -13.87
N LEU A 22 22.16 -16.91 -14.46
CA LEU A 22 23.47 -16.33 -14.82
C LEU A 22 23.35 -15.30 -15.95
N SER A 23 22.41 -15.47 -16.89
CA SER A 23 22.18 -14.50 -17.96
C SER A 23 21.47 -13.23 -17.47
N LEU A 24 20.59 -13.34 -16.49
CA LEU A 24 19.87 -12.20 -15.89
C LEU A 24 20.77 -11.35 -14.98
N THR A 25 21.72 -11.96 -14.26
CA THR A 25 22.71 -11.23 -13.45
C THR A 25 23.72 -10.49 -14.32
N SER A 26 24.12 -11.04 -15.46
CA SER A 26 25.02 -10.41 -16.42
C SER A 26 24.36 -9.25 -17.19
N ALA A 27 23.07 -9.34 -17.46
CA ALA A 27 22.31 -8.25 -18.10
C ALA A 27 22.07 -7.09 -17.13
N ALA A 28 21.80 -7.37 -15.84
CA ALA A 28 21.68 -6.36 -14.80
C ALA A 28 23.02 -5.64 -14.53
N ALA A 29 24.13 -6.35 -14.54
CA ALA A 29 25.47 -5.77 -14.36
C ALA A 29 25.88 -4.89 -15.54
N ARG A 30 25.53 -5.25 -16.77
CA ARG A 30 25.79 -4.41 -17.97
C ARG A 30 24.87 -3.20 -18.06
N GLY A 31 23.64 -3.30 -17.57
CA GLY A 31 22.71 -2.16 -17.45
C GLY A 31 23.20 -1.12 -16.46
N LEU A 32 23.81 -1.53 -15.36
CA LEU A 32 24.42 -0.64 -14.36
C LEU A 32 25.67 0.08 -14.86
N ALA A 33 26.47 -0.55 -15.74
CA ALA A 33 27.64 0.08 -16.35
C ALA A 33 27.27 1.13 -17.43
N ALA A 34 26.23 0.87 -18.21
CA ALA A 34 25.71 1.82 -19.21
C ALA A 34 25.04 3.06 -18.57
N LEU A 35 24.47 2.93 -17.37
CA LEU A 35 23.89 4.03 -16.62
C LEU A 35 24.93 4.97 -15.98
N ARG A 36 26.18 4.53 -15.83
CA ARG A 36 27.27 5.39 -15.31
C ARG A 36 27.78 6.42 -16.31
N HIS A 37 27.55 6.25 -17.62
CA HIS A 37 28.03 7.18 -18.66
C HIS A 37 26.95 8.14 -19.19
N ALA A 38 25.69 8.03 -18.76
CA ALA A 38 24.60 8.94 -19.16
C ALA A 38 24.32 10.04 -18.12
N HIS A 39 25.19 10.24 -17.13
CA HIS A 39 24.98 11.17 -16.02
C HIS A 39 25.76 12.49 -16.13
N SER A 40 26.06 12.94 -17.33
CA SER A 40 26.47 14.33 -17.50
C SER A 40 25.37 15.10 -18.26
N HIS A 41 24.88 16.17 -17.63
CA HIS A 41 23.92 17.16 -18.13
C HIS A 41 22.44 16.81 -18.02
N ASN A 42 21.90 16.99 -16.81
CA ASN A 42 20.59 17.62 -16.66
C ASN A 42 20.48 18.29 -15.27
N HIS A 43 20.93 19.54 -15.21
CA HIS A 43 20.57 20.47 -14.15
C HIS A 43 19.07 20.80 -14.26
N TYR A 44 18.20 19.94 -13.76
CA TYR A 44 16.91 20.38 -13.27
C TYR A 44 17.06 20.65 -11.77
N ILE A 45 17.40 21.89 -11.46
CA ILE A 45 17.15 22.48 -10.15
C ILE A 45 15.66 22.25 -9.89
N LYS A 46 15.33 21.27 -9.03
CA LYS A 46 14.05 21.30 -8.33
C LYS A 46 14.01 22.69 -7.70
N SER A 47 13.09 23.54 -8.12
CA SER A 47 12.67 24.64 -7.26
C SER A 47 12.40 24.01 -5.91
N PRO A 48 13.04 24.48 -4.82
CA PRO A 48 12.66 23.99 -3.50
C PRO A 48 11.14 24.11 -3.46
N LEU A 49 10.46 23.08 -2.94
CA LEU A 49 9.06 23.21 -2.55
C LEU A 49 8.91 24.59 -1.93
N PRO A 50 7.87 25.36 -2.25
CA PRO A 50 7.75 26.69 -1.68
C PRO A 50 7.92 26.52 -0.18
N HIS A 51 9.07 26.95 0.32
CA HIS A 51 9.42 27.00 1.73
C HIS A 51 8.56 28.09 2.38
N THR A 52 7.27 27.97 2.29
CA THR A 52 6.30 28.85 2.96
C THR A 52 6.18 28.55 4.46
N LEU A 53 7.16 27.80 5.00
CA LEU A 53 7.39 27.71 6.46
C LEU A 53 8.63 28.49 6.90
N THR A 54 9.25 29.30 6.07
CA THR A 54 10.35 30.21 6.44
C THR A 54 9.92 31.66 6.66
N ALA A 55 8.62 31.95 6.73
CA ALA A 55 8.15 33.25 7.18
C ALA A 55 7.99 33.23 8.70
N GLY A 56 9.06 33.56 9.42
CA GLY A 56 9.06 33.74 10.87
C GLY A 56 9.77 32.62 11.61
N GLY A 57 11.09 32.65 11.66
CA GLY A 57 12.01 32.07 12.66
C GLY A 57 11.60 30.82 13.48
N ILE A 58 10.72 29.97 12.97
CA ILE A 58 10.29 28.75 13.67
C ILE A 58 11.43 27.73 13.51
N CYS A 59 12.20 27.57 14.57
CA CYS A 59 13.16 26.46 14.70
C CYS A 59 12.38 25.17 14.51
N MET A 60 12.65 24.42 13.42
CA MET A 60 12.03 23.12 13.15
C MET A 60 12.24 22.22 14.38
N PRO A 61 11.19 21.67 15.01
CA PRO A 61 11.37 20.90 16.22
C PRO A 61 12.21 19.67 15.90
N ARG A 62 13.23 19.43 16.71
CA ARG A 62 13.95 18.15 16.71
C ARG A 62 12.93 17.06 16.99
N MET A 63 12.56 16.26 15.98
CA MET A 63 11.62 15.15 16.12
C MET A 63 12.29 13.84 15.69
N LEU A 64 11.79 12.73 16.21
CA LEU A 64 12.23 11.39 15.87
C LEU A 64 11.04 10.58 15.33
N PRO A 65 10.92 10.37 14.01
CA PRO A 65 9.94 9.45 13.48
C PRO A 65 10.35 8.00 13.77
N VAL A 66 9.44 7.23 14.34
CA VAL A 66 9.56 5.79 14.59
C VAL A 66 8.49 5.08 13.78
N LEU A 67 8.91 4.21 12.87
CA LEU A 67 8.05 3.57 11.89
C LEU A 67 7.96 2.08 12.16
N LEU A 68 6.74 1.56 12.29
CA LEU A 68 6.48 0.15 12.57
C LEU A 68 6.24 -0.60 11.26
N GLY A 69 7.19 -1.44 10.88
CA GLY A 69 7.16 -2.19 9.63
C GLY A 69 8.54 -2.41 9.05
N GLY A 70 8.63 -3.21 7.99
CA GLY A 70 9.92 -3.59 7.38
C GLY A 70 9.93 -3.59 5.86
N ASP A 71 8.95 -2.97 5.20
CA ASP A 71 8.75 -3.04 3.75
C ASP A 71 8.81 -1.68 3.04
N ALA A 72 8.38 -1.64 1.79
CA ALA A 72 8.37 -0.43 0.96
C ALA A 72 7.48 0.69 1.53
N ASN A 73 6.47 0.36 2.34
CA ASN A 73 5.62 1.35 2.99
C ASN A 73 6.42 2.19 4.00
N VAL A 74 7.23 1.52 4.83
CA VAL A 74 8.16 2.19 5.75
C VAL A 74 9.15 3.07 5.00
N TYR A 75 9.70 2.55 3.89
CA TYR A 75 10.64 3.33 3.07
C TYR A 75 9.99 4.62 2.52
N GLY A 76 8.77 4.52 1.98
CA GLY A 76 8.02 5.68 1.47
C GLY A 76 7.77 6.72 2.56
N MET A 77 7.33 6.30 3.74
CA MET A 77 7.10 7.18 4.89
C MET A 77 8.40 7.84 5.38
N ALA A 78 9.49 7.06 5.51
CA ALA A 78 10.81 7.59 5.92
C ALA A 78 11.35 8.61 4.91
N ARG A 79 11.12 8.37 3.62
CA ARG A 79 11.49 9.30 2.55
C ARG A 79 10.69 10.59 2.64
N SER A 80 9.39 10.53 2.91
CA SER A 80 8.54 11.69 3.13
C SER A 80 9.06 12.54 4.31
N PHE A 81 9.40 11.94 5.45
CA PHE A 81 10.00 12.65 6.57
C PHE A 81 11.34 13.29 6.23
N TYR A 82 12.17 12.61 5.45
CA TYR A 82 13.46 13.16 5.06
C TYR A 82 13.33 14.32 4.08
N GLU A 83 12.48 14.19 3.08
CA GLU A 83 12.28 15.24 2.07
C GLU A 83 11.61 16.49 2.65
N CYS A 84 10.64 16.32 3.58
CA CYS A 84 9.94 17.44 4.20
C CYS A 84 10.71 18.11 5.34
N TYR A 85 11.43 17.32 6.15
CA TYR A 85 11.97 17.81 7.43
C TYR A 85 13.47 17.56 7.61
N GLY A 86 14.13 16.92 6.65
CA GLY A 86 15.56 16.58 6.76
C GLY A 86 15.88 15.56 7.84
N VAL A 87 14.88 14.88 8.41
CA VAL A 87 15.06 13.94 9.53
C VAL A 87 15.11 12.50 9.05
N ARG A 88 16.01 11.72 9.67
CA ARG A 88 16.07 10.27 9.46
C ARG A 88 15.12 9.57 10.42
N SER A 89 14.43 8.55 9.92
CA SER A 89 13.50 7.75 10.70
C SER A 89 14.17 6.53 11.33
N LEU A 90 13.59 6.00 12.40
CA LEU A 90 13.90 4.67 12.93
C LEU A 90 12.83 3.69 12.48
N ALA A 91 13.21 2.48 12.08
CA ALA A 91 12.29 1.39 11.81
C ALA A 91 12.38 0.31 12.89
N VAL A 92 11.23 -0.22 13.29
CA VAL A 92 11.09 -1.36 14.21
C VAL A 92 10.21 -2.40 13.55
N CYS A 93 10.71 -3.64 13.42
CA CYS A 93 10.01 -4.67 12.66
C CYS A 93 10.42 -6.10 13.05
N ARG A 94 9.63 -7.07 12.65
CA ARG A 94 10.00 -8.51 12.72
C ARG A 94 11.07 -8.86 11.69
N ARG A 95 10.99 -8.29 10.51
CA ARG A 95 11.92 -8.51 9.40
C ARG A 95 11.95 -7.28 8.50
N ALA A 96 13.13 -6.79 8.19
CA ALA A 96 13.34 -5.71 7.23
C ALA A 96 13.65 -6.27 5.85
N LEU A 97 13.07 -5.67 4.80
CA LEU A 97 13.49 -5.93 3.43
C LEU A 97 14.89 -5.33 3.18
N PRO A 98 15.70 -5.92 2.27
CA PRO A 98 17.05 -5.43 1.99
C PRO A 98 17.12 -3.93 1.64
N ALA A 99 16.16 -3.43 0.86
CA ALA A 99 16.09 -2.01 0.49
C ALA A 99 15.95 -1.09 1.71
N LEU A 100 15.29 -1.54 2.78
CA LEU A 100 15.17 -0.80 4.03
C LEU A 100 16.44 -0.92 4.88
N ALA A 101 17.00 -2.12 4.98
CA ALA A 101 18.18 -2.40 5.80
C ALA A 101 19.42 -1.61 5.35
N HIS A 102 19.53 -1.31 4.05
CA HIS A 102 20.66 -0.57 3.46
C HIS A 102 20.34 0.90 3.15
N SER A 103 19.18 1.39 3.55
CA SER A 103 18.75 2.76 3.31
C SER A 103 19.56 3.78 4.14
N ARG A 104 19.81 4.95 3.52
CA ARG A 104 20.38 6.11 4.23
C ARG A 104 19.32 6.98 4.92
N LEU A 105 18.05 6.80 4.56
CA LEU A 105 16.92 7.61 5.04
C LEU A 105 16.30 7.06 6.31
N VAL A 106 16.47 5.77 6.55
CA VAL A 106 15.93 5.07 7.71
C VAL A 106 16.98 4.14 8.31
N ARG A 107 17.00 4.06 9.64
CA ARG A 107 17.82 3.08 10.36
C ARG A 107 16.90 2.03 10.97
N VAL A 108 17.12 0.76 10.65
CA VAL A 108 16.49 -0.33 11.38
C VAL A 108 17.06 -0.36 12.79
N ALA A 109 16.28 0.17 13.74
CA ALA A 109 16.69 0.28 15.15
C ALA A 109 16.52 -1.05 15.88
N VAL A 110 15.45 -1.79 15.57
CA VAL A 110 15.19 -3.12 16.11
C VAL A 110 14.63 -4.01 15.01
N GLN A 111 15.19 -5.20 14.90
CA GLN A 111 14.64 -6.30 14.10
C GLN A 111 14.55 -7.52 14.99
N ASP A 112 13.32 -7.91 15.37
CA ASP A 112 13.06 -9.02 16.25
C ASP A 112 11.86 -9.83 15.73
N PRO A 113 12.01 -11.12 15.40
CA PRO A 113 10.88 -11.98 14.98
C PRO A 113 9.73 -12.02 15.99
N ALA A 114 10.01 -11.81 17.29
CA ALA A 114 9.01 -11.79 18.35
C ALA A 114 8.27 -10.45 18.49
N PHE A 115 8.64 -9.41 17.74
CA PHE A 115 8.06 -8.05 17.84
C PHE A 115 6.54 -7.99 17.58
N GLY A 116 5.95 -9.06 17.08
CA GLY A 116 4.48 -9.18 16.97
C GLY A 116 3.78 -9.67 18.24
N GLN A 117 4.51 -9.98 19.32
CA GLN A 117 3.95 -10.40 20.60
C GLN A 117 3.71 -9.17 21.49
N ASP A 118 2.58 -9.13 22.20
CA ASP A 118 2.12 -7.94 22.96
C ASP A 118 3.19 -7.38 23.93
N HIS A 119 3.78 -8.27 24.75
CA HIS A 119 4.80 -7.83 25.74
C HIS A 119 6.11 -7.39 25.10
N VAL A 120 6.55 -8.05 24.00
CA VAL A 120 7.76 -7.68 23.26
C VAL A 120 7.56 -6.33 22.57
N PHE A 121 6.39 -6.13 21.96
CA PHE A 121 6.03 -4.88 21.29
C PHE A 121 6.13 -3.68 22.22
N THR A 122 5.47 -3.75 23.38
CA THR A 122 5.44 -2.65 24.34
C THR A 122 6.82 -2.41 24.96
N ALA A 123 7.49 -3.45 25.43
CA ALA A 123 8.82 -3.34 26.05
C ALA A 123 9.85 -2.77 25.08
N THR A 124 9.86 -3.23 23.82
CA THR A 124 10.77 -2.74 22.78
C THR A 124 10.57 -1.25 22.52
N LEU A 125 9.31 -0.81 22.37
CA LEU A 125 9.02 0.60 22.08
C LEU A 125 9.35 1.51 23.27
N LEU A 126 9.02 1.12 24.50
CA LEU A 126 9.38 1.89 25.70
C LEU A 126 10.91 1.94 25.88
N GLY A 127 11.61 0.83 25.70
CA GLY A 127 13.08 0.77 25.74
C GLY A 127 13.74 1.64 24.67
N LEU A 128 13.18 1.67 23.44
CA LEU A 128 13.66 2.56 22.39
C LEU A 128 13.39 4.03 22.74
N ALA A 129 12.22 4.36 23.29
CA ALA A 129 11.89 5.73 23.68
C ALA A 129 12.84 6.29 24.74
N ALA A 130 13.24 5.46 25.70
CA ALA A 130 14.16 5.82 26.78
C ALA A 130 15.57 6.21 26.28
N GLN A 131 15.99 5.70 25.11
CA GLN A 131 17.28 6.05 24.49
C GLN A 131 17.32 7.49 23.93
N TYR A 132 16.17 8.14 23.79
CA TYR A 132 16.05 9.48 23.20
C TYR A 132 15.28 10.43 24.14
N PRO A 133 15.80 10.73 25.33
CA PRO A 133 15.12 11.63 26.28
C PRO A 133 14.98 13.03 25.69
N GLY A 134 13.88 13.71 25.99
CA GLY A 134 13.63 15.09 25.57
C GLY A 134 13.37 15.31 24.08
N VAL A 135 13.43 14.27 23.24
CA VAL A 135 13.12 14.37 21.81
C VAL A 135 11.66 13.93 21.57
N PRO A 136 10.78 14.79 21.01
CA PRO A 136 9.46 14.38 20.58
C PRO A 136 9.52 13.23 19.56
N LYS A 137 8.77 12.17 19.82
CA LYS A 137 8.76 10.96 19.00
C LYS A 137 7.39 10.79 18.37
N ILE A 138 7.35 10.69 17.02
CA ILE A 138 6.14 10.36 16.28
C ILE A 138 6.20 8.87 15.94
N LEU A 139 5.21 8.11 16.36
CA LEU A 139 5.09 6.69 16.08
C LEU A 139 4.05 6.48 14.98
N ILE A 140 4.45 5.84 13.87
CA ILE A 140 3.58 5.57 12.73
C ILE A 140 3.62 4.08 12.39
N SER A 141 2.45 3.46 12.39
CA SER A 141 2.29 2.11 11.90
C SER A 141 2.23 2.09 10.37
N CYS A 142 3.00 1.19 9.76
CA CYS A 142 3.04 0.96 8.32
C CYS A 142 2.57 -0.46 7.94
N ALA A 143 1.94 -1.19 8.89
CA ALA A 143 1.41 -2.52 8.66
C ALA A 143 0.15 -2.75 9.52
N ASP A 144 -0.78 -3.55 9.00
CA ASP A 144 -2.11 -3.75 9.61
C ASP A 144 -2.01 -4.36 11.01
N ASP A 145 -1.16 -5.37 11.18
CA ASP A 145 -0.93 -6.05 12.46
C ASP A 145 -0.27 -5.14 13.51
N TYR A 146 0.65 -4.26 13.10
CA TYR A 146 1.21 -3.27 14.02
C TYR A 146 0.24 -2.16 14.37
N THR A 147 -0.69 -1.81 13.48
CA THR A 147 -1.77 -0.88 13.84
C THR A 147 -2.69 -1.48 14.90
N ALA A 148 -3.03 -2.76 14.78
CA ALA A 148 -3.84 -3.45 15.78
C ALA A 148 -3.13 -3.54 17.15
N LEU A 149 -1.82 -3.82 17.15
CA LEU A 149 -1.01 -3.81 18.38
C LEU A 149 -0.91 -2.40 18.98
N LEU A 150 -0.68 -1.39 18.14
CA LEU A 150 -0.60 0.01 18.59
C LEU A 150 -1.91 0.47 19.24
N ALA A 151 -3.05 0.15 18.64
CA ALA A 151 -4.35 0.49 19.18
C ALA A 151 -4.63 -0.22 20.52
N ARG A 152 -4.21 -1.48 20.65
CA ARG A 152 -4.38 -2.28 21.87
C ARG A 152 -3.53 -1.77 23.03
N HIS A 153 -2.34 -1.29 22.75
CA HIS A 153 -1.36 -0.82 23.73
C HIS A 153 -1.22 0.70 23.78
N ALA A 154 -2.19 1.43 23.22
CA ALA A 154 -2.13 2.87 23.07
C ALA A 154 -1.85 3.59 24.41
N ASP A 155 -2.52 3.22 25.49
CA ASP A 155 -2.40 3.88 26.79
C ASP A 155 -0.98 3.73 27.39
N ALA A 156 -0.37 2.56 27.21
CA ALA A 156 1.00 2.32 27.67
C ALA A 156 2.07 3.15 26.91
N LEU A 157 1.74 3.54 25.66
CA LEU A 157 2.69 4.21 24.76
C LEU A 157 2.51 5.73 24.69
N ARG A 158 1.34 6.28 25.06
CA ARG A 158 1.03 7.72 24.95
C ARG A 158 1.97 8.63 25.73
N GLY A 159 2.54 8.16 26.83
CA GLY A 159 3.53 8.90 27.60
C GLY A 159 4.90 9.03 26.91
N ALA A 160 5.23 8.11 26.02
CA ALA A 160 6.54 8.02 25.34
C ALA A 160 6.51 8.50 23.89
N TYR A 161 5.36 8.39 23.23
CA TYR A 161 5.17 8.67 21.82
C TYR A 161 3.93 9.52 21.55
N ARG A 162 3.98 10.30 20.48
CA ARG A 162 2.82 10.92 19.86
C ARG A 162 2.42 10.10 18.64
N PHE A 163 1.16 9.69 18.54
CA PHE A 163 0.67 8.88 17.43
C PHE A 163 -0.83 9.03 17.24
N ALA A 164 -1.27 8.82 16.01
CA ALA A 164 -2.64 8.66 15.62
C ALA A 164 -2.86 7.21 15.19
N CYS A 165 -3.82 6.55 15.77
CA CYS A 165 -4.28 5.22 15.37
C CYS A 165 -5.79 5.13 15.58
N PRO A 166 -6.51 4.33 14.78
CA PRO A 166 -7.92 4.09 15.00
C PRO A 166 -8.16 3.51 16.40
N PRO A 167 -9.22 3.92 17.09
CA PRO A 167 -9.60 3.27 18.35
C PRO A 167 -9.98 1.80 18.08
N PRO A 168 -9.84 0.89 19.06
CA PRO A 168 -10.17 -0.53 18.87
C PRO A 168 -11.57 -0.77 18.31
N ALA A 169 -12.54 0.08 18.71
CA ALA A 169 -13.92 0.03 18.21
C ALA A 169 -14.04 0.36 16.70
N ALA A 170 -13.14 1.16 16.13
CA ALA A 170 -13.15 1.49 14.70
C ALA A 170 -12.38 0.47 13.85
N LEU A 171 -11.43 -0.26 14.44
CA LEU A 171 -10.62 -1.26 13.72
C LEU A 171 -11.44 -2.41 13.13
N HIS A 172 -12.70 -2.62 13.59
CA HIS A 172 -13.58 -3.59 12.97
C HIS A 172 -13.83 -3.29 11.48
N LEU A 173 -13.69 -2.02 11.03
CA LEU A 173 -13.78 -1.67 9.62
C LEU A 173 -12.65 -2.26 8.75
N ALA A 174 -11.56 -2.75 9.34
CA ALA A 174 -10.57 -3.54 8.61
C ALA A 174 -11.05 -4.98 8.30
N ASP A 175 -12.09 -5.47 8.99
CA ASP A 175 -12.78 -6.72 8.62
C ASP A 175 -13.68 -6.49 7.42
N LYS A 176 -13.56 -7.34 6.40
CA LYS A 176 -14.27 -7.15 5.12
C LYS A 176 -15.79 -7.18 5.22
N ARG A 177 -16.36 -7.93 6.18
CA ARG A 177 -17.81 -8.01 6.37
C ARG A 177 -18.33 -6.75 7.06
N GLN A 178 -17.61 -6.29 8.08
CA GLN A 178 -17.94 -5.05 8.79
C GLN A 178 -17.80 -3.84 7.88
N PHE A 179 -16.72 -3.80 7.08
CA PHE A 179 -16.51 -2.78 6.05
C PHE A 179 -17.66 -2.75 5.03
N ALA A 180 -18.06 -3.91 4.49
CA ALA A 180 -19.17 -3.98 3.55
C ALA A 180 -20.50 -3.53 4.17
N ALA A 181 -20.74 -3.82 5.46
CA ALA A 181 -21.91 -3.33 6.17
C ALA A 181 -21.89 -1.80 6.35
N ALA A 182 -20.75 -1.24 6.76
CA ALA A 182 -20.57 0.20 6.91
C ALA A 182 -20.67 0.95 5.57
N CYS A 183 -20.08 0.42 4.51
CA CYS A 183 -20.21 0.96 3.16
C CYS A 183 -21.68 1.01 2.71
N ARG A 184 -22.42 -0.09 2.92
CA ARG A 184 -23.85 -0.14 2.57
C ARG A 184 -24.65 0.90 3.32
N ALA A 185 -24.39 1.08 4.63
CA ALA A 185 -25.05 2.12 5.44
C ALA A 185 -24.72 3.54 4.95
N ALA A 186 -23.54 3.74 4.38
CA ALA A 186 -23.08 5.00 3.79
C ALA A 186 -23.46 5.16 2.29
N GLY A 187 -24.26 4.25 1.71
CA GLY A 187 -24.62 4.29 0.30
C GLY A 187 -23.49 3.94 -0.66
N LEU A 188 -22.40 3.38 -0.15
CA LEU A 188 -21.23 2.96 -0.95
C LEU A 188 -21.34 1.49 -1.36
N ARG A 189 -20.91 1.17 -2.57
CA ARG A 189 -20.95 -0.20 -3.10
C ARG A 189 -19.68 -0.97 -2.75
N THR A 190 -19.85 -2.24 -2.39
CA THR A 190 -18.78 -3.24 -2.26
C THR A 190 -19.11 -4.47 -3.11
N PRO A 191 -18.13 -5.31 -3.50
CA PRO A 191 -18.44 -6.56 -4.20
C PRO A 191 -19.35 -7.44 -3.34
N GLN A 192 -20.39 -7.98 -3.93
CA GLN A 192 -21.19 -9.00 -3.27
C GLN A 192 -20.30 -10.19 -2.89
N THR A 193 -20.45 -10.72 -1.69
CA THR A 193 -19.54 -11.71 -1.15
C THR A 193 -20.32 -12.83 -0.46
N VAL A 194 -19.96 -14.07 -0.79
CA VAL A 194 -20.43 -15.29 -0.11
C VAL A 194 -19.24 -15.89 0.62
N THR A 195 -19.42 -16.24 1.88
CA THR A 195 -18.43 -17.02 2.64
C THR A 195 -18.72 -18.49 2.46
N LEU A 196 -17.71 -19.28 2.11
CA LEU A 196 -17.81 -20.71 1.82
C LEU A 196 -16.75 -21.48 2.61
N CYS A 197 -17.15 -22.49 3.38
CA CYS A 197 -16.20 -23.45 3.92
C CYS A 197 -15.92 -24.54 2.88
N PRO A 198 -14.68 -25.09 2.82
CA PRO A 198 -14.32 -26.07 1.79
C PRO A 198 -15.20 -27.33 1.78
N ALA A 199 -15.79 -27.70 2.93
CA ALA A 199 -16.68 -28.85 3.07
C ALA A 199 -18.14 -28.56 2.65
N ASP A 200 -18.50 -27.28 2.51
CA ASP A 200 -19.89 -26.91 2.24
C ASP A 200 -20.25 -27.10 0.77
N ALA A 201 -21.52 -27.35 0.50
CA ALA A 201 -22.06 -27.23 -0.84
C ALA A 201 -22.03 -25.76 -1.28
N LEU A 202 -21.64 -25.53 -2.53
CA LEU A 202 -21.68 -24.17 -3.09
C LEU A 202 -23.13 -23.70 -3.18
N PRO A 203 -23.52 -22.64 -2.44
CA PRO A 203 -24.85 -22.09 -2.53
C PRO A 203 -25.05 -21.36 -3.88
N PRO A 204 -26.27 -21.08 -4.29
CA PRO A 204 -26.54 -20.17 -5.40
C PRO A 204 -25.84 -18.83 -5.14
N LEU A 205 -25.02 -18.38 -6.10
CA LEU A 205 -24.35 -17.09 -6.00
C LEU A 205 -25.30 -15.97 -6.43
N PRO A 206 -25.36 -14.83 -5.72
CA PRO A 206 -26.20 -13.69 -6.10
C PRO A 206 -25.58 -12.87 -7.26
N PHE A 207 -24.48 -13.36 -7.85
CA PHE A 207 -23.73 -12.76 -8.95
C PHE A 207 -23.26 -13.85 -9.94
N GLY A 208 -22.89 -13.43 -11.16
CA GLY A 208 -22.48 -14.34 -12.24
C GLY A 208 -20.99 -14.74 -12.16
N TRP A 209 -20.62 -15.67 -13.02
CA TRP A 209 -19.24 -16.05 -13.28
C TRP A 209 -18.62 -15.11 -14.33
N PRO A 210 -17.27 -14.87 -14.32
CA PRO A 210 -16.29 -15.41 -13.35
C PRO A 210 -16.41 -14.76 -11.96
N VAL A 211 -15.81 -15.40 -10.95
CA VAL A 211 -15.79 -14.89 -9.58
C VAL A 211 -14.35 -14.72 -9.07
N ILE A 212 -14.18 -13.91 -8.04
CA ILE A 212 -12.94 -13.84 -7.26
C ILE A 212 -13.07 -14.79 -6.07
N ALA A 213 -12.11 -15.69 -5.88
CA ALA A 213 -12.01 -16.51 -4.68
C ALA A 213 -10.70 -16.21 -3.94
N LYS A 214 -10.79 -15.99 -2.64
CA LYS A 214 -9.63 -15.73 -1.78
C LYS A 214 -9.85 -16.30 -0.39
N PRO A 215 -8.79 -16.80 0.31
CA PRO A 215 -8.92 -17.26 1.68
C PRO A 215 -9.34 -16.11 2.59
N ALA A 216 -10.20 -16.40 3.56
CA ALA A 216 -10.63 -15.40 4.55
C ALA A 216 -9.49 -15.06 5.52
N ASP A 217 -8.73 -16.07 5.96
CA ASP A 217 -7.53 -15.91 6.78
C ASP A 217 -6.27 -16.01 5.88
N GLN A 218 -5.75 -14.84 5.48
CA GLN A 218 -4.54 -14.76 4.66
C GLN A 218 -3.28 -15.22 5.41
N ALA A 219 -3.23 -15.04 6.74
CA ALA A 219 -2.06 -15.41 7.54
C ALA A 219 -1.96 -16.95 7.71
N ALA A 220 -3.08 -17.61 7.98
CA ALA A 220 -3.14 -19.08 8.02
C ALA A 220 -2.82 -19.66 6.63
N TYR A 221 -3.40 -19.08 5.57
CA TYR A 221 -3.19 -19.54 4.21
C TYR A 221 -1.74 -19.36 3.72
N ALA A 222 -1.06 -18.31 4.15
CA ALA A 222 0.35 -18.06 3.79
C ALA A 222 1.31 -19.14 4.32
N ARG A 223 0.91 -19.87 5.39
CA ARG A 223 1.69 -20.98 5.95
C ARG A 223 1.53 -22.29 5.20
N CYS A 224 0.54 -22.37 4.30
CA CYS A 224 0.29 -23.56 3.49
C CYS A 224 1.17 -23.52 2.24
N ASP A 225 1.60 -24.70 1.78
CA ASP A 225 2.37 -24.82 0.53
C ASP A 225 1.77 -25.92 -0.36
N PHE A 226 1.41 -25.53 -1.58
CA PHE A 226 0.87 -26.44 -2.59
C PHE A 226 0.99 -25.83 -3.99
N PRO A 227 1.06 -26.65 -5.05
CA PRO A 227 1.17 -26.18 -6.43
C PRO A 227 0.02 -25.28 -6.85
N GLY A 228 0.35 -24.12 -7.43
CA GLY A 228 -0.64 -23.16 -7.91
C GLY A 228 -1.27 -22.30 -6.81
N ARG A 229 -0.69 -22.26 -5.59
CA ARG A 229 -1.10 -21.34 -4.52
C ARG A 229 -1.00 -19.89 -4.98
N ARG A 230 -2.07 -19.14 -4.79
CA ARG A 230 -2.16 -17.70 -5.07
C ARG A 230 -2.94 -16.99 -3.96
N LYS A 231 -2.66 -15.74 -3.76
CA LYS A 231 -3.41 -14.88 -2.82
C LYS A 231 -4.86 -14.65 -3.27
N VAL A 232 -5.08 -14.57 -4.58
CA VAL A 232 -6.40 -14.31 -5.19
C VAL A 232 -6.52 -15.16 -6.46
N TYR A 233 -7.69 -15.75 -6.67
CA TYR A 233 -8.03 -16.53 -7.85
C TYR A 233 -9.17 -15.90 -8.62
N LEU A 234 -9.01 -15.73 -9.94
CA LEU A 234 -10.13 -15.52 -10.86
C LEU A 234 -10.61 -16.89 -11.33
N VAL A 235 -11.85 -17.23 -11.00
CA VAL A 235 -12.43 -18.56 -11.19
C VAL A 235 -13.60 -18.48 -12.16
N GLN A 236 -13.56 -19.30 -13.20
CA GLN A 236 -14.51 -19.22 -14.33
C GLN A 236 -15.84 -19.91 -14.07
N ASP A 237 -15.84 -20.96 -13.22
CA ASP A 237 -17.01 -21.80 -12.98
C ASP A 237 -16.93 -22.55 -11.63
N ALA A 238 -18.05 -23.19 -11.26
CA ALA A 238 -18.19 -23.91 -10.00
C ALA A 238 -17.26 -25.13 -9.88
N ALA A 239 -16.97 -25.80 -11.01
CA ALA A 239 -16.09 -26.98 -11.01
C ALA A 239 -14.66 -26.57 -10.66
N ARG A 240 -14.16 -25.52 -11.30
CA ARG A 240 -12.83 -24.93 -11.01
C ARG A 240 -12.75 -24.38 -9.59
N LEU A 241 -13.83 -23.80 -9.05
CA LEU A 241 -13.84 -23.35 -7.66
C LEU A 241 -13.64 -24.54 -6.72
N ARG A 242 -14.39 -25.62 -6.89
CA ARG A 242 -14.25 -26.84 -6.06
C ARG A 242 -12.84 -27.44 -6.17
N GLU A 243 -12.26 -27.48 -7.37
CA GLU A 243 -10.89 -27.93 -7.58
C GLU A 243 -9.88 -27.12 -6.74
N ARG A 244 -10.00 -25.78 -6.74
CA ARG A 244 -9.12 -24.88 -5.98
C ARG A 244 -9.28 -25.05 -4.47
N LEU A 245 -10.51 -25.17 -3.98
CA LEU A 245 -10.79 -25.43 -2.58
C LEU A 245 -10.18 -26.77 -2.14
N ALA A 246 -10.38 -27.84 -2.92
CA ALA A 246 -9.82 -29.15 -2.64
C ALA A 246 -8.27 -29.14 -2.66
N ALA A 247 -7.65 -28.40 -3.58
CA ALA A 247 -6.20 -28.25 -3.61
C ALA A 247 -5.68 -27.53 -2.35
N ALA A 248 -6.36 -26.50 -1.89
CA ALA A 248 -6.00 -25.78 -0.67
C ALA A 248 -6.14 -26.66 0.58
N VAL A 249 -7.20 -27.48 0.67
CA VAL A 249 -7.39 -28.45 1.77
C VAL A 249 -6.26 -29.46 1.80
N ARG A 250 -5.88 -30.02 0.64
CA ARG A 250 -4.71 -30.92 0.54
C ARG A 250 -3.41 -30.23 0.94
N GLY A 251 -3.30 -28.92 0.73
CA GLY A 251 -2.18 -28.08 1.15
C GLY A 251 -2.22 -27.63 2.62
N GLY A 252 -3.21 -28.10 3.40
CA GLY A 252 -3.32 -27.81 4.84
C GLY A 252 -4.16 -26.57 5.19
N TYR A 253 -4.88 -25.98 4.23
CA TYR A 253 -5.78 -24.86 4.52
C TYR A 253 -7.24 -25.35 4.65
N PHE A 254 -7.77 -25.29 5.86
CA PHE A 254 -9.15 -25.70 6.21
C PHE A 254 -10.07 -24.50 6.50
N GLY A 255 -9.54 -23.29 6.43
CA GLY A 255 -10.29 -22.07 6.69
C GLY A 255 -11.32 -21.73 5.60
N SER A 256 -12.23 -20.81 5.93
CA SER A 256 -13.25 -20.34 4.99
C SER A 256 -12.67 -19.51 3.85
N TRP A 257 -13.43 -19.46 2.78
CA TRP A 257 -13.14 -18.69 1.57
C TRP A 257 -14.15 -17.58 1.36
N LEU A 258 -13.69 -16.46 0.85
CA LEU A 258 -14.53 -15.38 0.34
C LEU A 258 -14.66 -15.56 -1.17
N VAL A 259 -15.87 -15.86 -1.62
CA VAL A 259 -16.25 -15.89 -3.04
C VAL A 259 -16.95 -14.58 -3.34
N GLN A 260 -16.35 -13.77 -4.21
CA GLN A 260 -16.78 -12.40 -4.46
C GLN A 260 -17.16 -12.16 -5.91
N GLU A 261 -18.11 -11.27 -6.13
CA GLU A 261 -18.41 -10.67 -7.41
C GLU A 261 -17.12 -10.17 -8.09
N TYR A 262 -16.89 -10.57 -9.33
CA TYR A 262 -15.79 -10.05 -10.14
C TYR A 262 -16.19 -8.72 -10.77
N ILE A 263 -15.42 -7.67 -10.50
CA ILE A 263 -15.59 -6.38 -11.15
C ILE A 263 -14.70 -6.34 -12.40
N PRO A 264 -15.25 -6.44 -13.61
CA PRO A 264 -14.46 -6.52 -14.84
C PRO A 264 -13.78 -5.20 -15.18
N GLY A 265 -12.76 -5.28 -16.02
CA GLY A 265 -12.02 -4.13 -16.54
C GLY A 265 -10.53 -4.20 -16.25
N PRO A 266 -9.73 -3.40 -16.98
CA PRO A 266 -8.27 -3.33 -16.84
C PRO A 266 -7.83 -2.74 -15.50
N ASP A 267 -6.51 -2.81 -15.22
CA ASP A 267 -5.90 -2.23 -14.02
C ASP A 267 -6.13 -0.72 -13.92
N THR A 268 -6.26 -0.03 -15.06
CA THR A 268 -6.54 1.41 -15.11
C THR A 268 -7.94 1.81 -14.62
N ARG A 269 -8.80 0.84 -14.31
CA ARG A 269 -10.06 1.07 -13.59
C ARG A 269 -9.94 0.91 -12.08
N LEU A 270 -8.79 0.47 -11.57
CA LEU A 270 -8.52 0.48 -10.14
C LEU A 270 -8.40 1.92 -9.62
N GLY A 271 -8.72 2.09 -8.36
CA GLY A 271 -8.53 3.31 -7.61
C GLY A 271 -7.90 3.00 -6.25
N VAL A 272 -7.19 3.95 -5.71
CA VAL A 272 -6.65 3.91 -4.36
C VAL A 272 -6.85 5.27 -3.72
N VAL A 273 -7.29 5.31 -2.47
CA VAL A 273 -7.40 6.56 -1.71
C VAL A 273 -6.64 6.42 -0.41
N ASN A 274 -5.71 7.34 -0.16
CA ASN A 274 -5.13 7.53 1.17
C ASN A 274 -5.83 8.69 1.87
N ALA A 275 -6.13 8.54 3.15
CA ALA A 275 -6.72 9.56 4.00
C ALA A 275 -5.94 9.68 5.30
N TYR A 276 -6.01 10.85 5.92
CA TYR A 276 -5.56 11.10 7.29
C TYR A 276 -6.68 11.77 8.08
N CYS A 277 -7.05 11.17 9.21
CA CYS A 277 -8.04 11.68 10.15
C CYS A 277 -7.31 12.30 11.33
N ALA A 278 -7.54 13.58 11.57
CA ALA A 278 -6.91 14.34 12.63
C ALA A 278 -7.58 14.09 13.99
N ALA A 279 -6.92 14.50 15.07
CA ALA A 279 -7.39 14.32 16.44
C ALA A 279 -8.71 15.05 16.75
N ASP A 280 -9.01 16.11 15.99
CA ASP A 280 -10.26 16.86 16.10
C ASP A 280 -11.45 16.16 15.39
N GLY A 281 -11.24 14.99 14.80
CA GLY A 281 -12.24 14.24 14.04
C GLY A 281 -12.43 14.72 12.60
N SER A 282 -11.70 15.75 12.17
CA SER A 282 -11.71 16.18 10.77
C SER A 282 -10.91 15.22 9.87
N VAL A 283 -11.27 15.17 8.59
CA VAL A 283 -10.55 14.37 7.55
C VAL A 283 -10.17 15.30 6.40
N PRO A 284 -9.25 16.23 6.59
CA PRO A 284 -8.93 17.25 5.60
C PRO A 284 -7.99 16.74 4.50
N TRP A 285 -7.25 15.64 4.77
CA TRP A 285 -6.25 15.11 3.87
C TRP A 285 -6.73 13.80 3.25
N LEU A 286 -7.14 13.86 1.98
CA LEU A 286 -7.47 12.70 1.13
C LEU A 286 -6.81 12.88 -0.22
N VAL A 287 -6.23 11.79 -0.73
CA VAL A 287 -5.57 11.76 -2.04
C VAL A 287 -5.96 10.51 -2.78
N GLN A 288 -6.61 10.66 -3.92
CA GLN A 288 -6.96 9.58 -4.81
C GLN A 288 -5.89 9.40 -5.88
N GLY A 289 -5.46 8.15 -6.09
CA GLY A 289 -4.59 7.73 -7.17
C GLY A 289 -5.28 6.71 -8.08
N GLN A 290 -4.89 6.71 -9.35
CA GLN A 290 -5.30 5.72 -10.34
C GLN A 290 -4.15 4.74 -10.57
N PRO A 291 -4.23 3.47 -10.12
CA PRO A 291 -3.27 2.45 -10.49
C PRO A 291 -3.21 2.26 -12.01
N LEU A 292 -2.00 2.25 -12.55
CA LEU A 292 -1.74 1.99 -13.96
C LEU A 292 -1.22 0.57 -14.18
N LEU A 293 -0.46 0.07 -13.22
CA LEU A 293 0.17 -1.24 -13.25
C LEU A 293 0.16 -1.87 -11.86
N GLN A 294 -0.04 -3.18 -11.82
CA GLN A 294 0.11 -4.01 -10.64
C GLN A 294 1.32 -4.96 -10.78
N GLU A 295 1.86 -5.41 -9.65
CA GLU A 295 2.81 -6.54 -9.62
C GLU A 295 2.10 -7.81 -10.11
N ARG A 296 2.78 -8.59 -10.96
CA ARG A 296 2.20 -9.81 -11.56
C ARG A 296 2.67 -11.10 -10.89
N THR A 297 3.46 -11.01 -9.83
CA THR A 297 3.86 -12.20 -9.05
C THR A 297 2.68 -12.75 -8.26
N PRO A 298 2.62 -14.06 -7.97
CA PRO A 298 1.53 -14.65 -7.19
C PRO A 298 1.33 -13.99 -5.81
N GLU A 299 2.41 -13.56 -5.18
CA GLU A 299 2.42 -12.87 -3.88
C GLU A 299 2.19 -11.36 -4.01
N GLY A 300 2.57 -10.78 -5.15
CA GLY A 300 2.49 -9.34 -5.43
C GLY A 300 1.15 -8.86 -5.97
N THR A 301 0.25 -9.78 -6.34
CA THR A 301 -1.08 -9.41 -6.86
C THR A 301 -1.82 -8.52 -5.86
N GLY A 302 -2.27 -7.34 -6.32
CA GLY A 302 -2.89 -6.31 -5.48
C GLY A 302 -1.89 -5.22 -5.03
N ASN A 303 -0.58 -5.38 -5.24
CA ASN A 303 0.38 -4.31 -5.04
C ASN A 303 0.48 -3.45 -6.30
N TYR A 304 0.39 -2.14 -6.16
CA TYR A 304 0.53 -1.23 -7.30
C TYR A 304 2.00 -0.99 -7.62
N ALA A 305 2.33 -1.09 -8.90
CA ALA A 305 3.68 -0.84 -9.43
C ALA A 305 3.78 0.51 -10.17
N ALA A 306 2.65 1.12 -10.49
CA ALA A 306 2.57 2.50 -10.96
C ALA A 306 1.20 3.10 -10.60
N VAL A 307 1.20 4.36 -10.14
CA VAL A 307 -0.01 5.11 -9.77
C VAL A 307 0.08 6.51 -10.37
N LEU A 308 -0.97 6.93 -11.07
CA LEU A 308 -1.19 8.27 -11.58
C LEU A 308 -2.04 9.06 -10.58
N VAL A 309 -1.62 10.27 -10.24
CA VAL A 309 -2.46 11.28 -9.60
C VAL A 309 -2.79 12.35 -10.63
N GLU A 310 -4.07 12.63 -10.77
CA GLU A 310 -4.59 13.66 -11.68
C GLU A 310 -5.57 14.52 -10.88
N PRO A 311 -5.26 15.80 -10.61
CA PRO A 311 -6.14 16.68 -9.83
C PRO A 311 -7.56 16.81 -10.41
N SER A 312 -7.69 16.83 -11.73
CA SER A 312 -8.97 16.93 -12.43
C SER A 312 -9.82 15.64 -12.38
N ARG A 313 -9.24 14.54 -11.89
CA ARG A 313 -9.90 13.22 -11.79
C ARG A 313 -10.12 12.76 -10.35
N GLN A 314 -9.95 13.68 -9.38
CA GLN A 314 -10.36 13.39 -8.02
C GLN A 314 -11.89 13.27 -7.99
N ASP A 315 -12.39 12.13 -7.57
CA ASP A 315 -13.83 11.86 -7.45
C ASP A 315 -14.36 12.50 -6.15
N ALA A 316 -14.84 13.72 -6.25
CA ALA A 316 -15.27 14.50 -5.09
C ALA A 316 -16.39 13.80 -4.30
N ALA A 317 -17.35 13.19 -5.00
CA ALA A 317 -18.45 12.48 -4.36
C ALA A 317 -17.96 11.26 -3.56
N LEU A 318 -17.05 10.48 -4.14
CA LEU A 318 -16.40 9.37 -3.45
C LEU A 318 -15.61 9.86 -2.24
N LEU A 319 -14.78 10.89 -2.40
CA LEU A 319 -13.93 11.41 -1.33
C LEU A 319 -14.77 11.95 -0.17
N ASP A 320 -15.90 12.60 -0.44
CA ASP A 320 -16.83 13.09 0.58
C ASP A 320 -17.54 11.94 1.31
N ALA A 321 -17.94 10.90 0.58
CA ALA A 321 -18.53 9.70 1.19
C ALA A 321 -17.53 8.94 2.09
N LEU A 322 -16.26 8.82 1.66
CA LEU A 322 -15.20 8.22 2.47
C LEU A 322 -14.87 9.07 3.70
N ARG A 323 -14.89 10.40 3.58
CA ARG A 323 -14.74 11.32 4.71
C ARG A 323 -15.83 11.07 5.74
N GLY A 324 -17.09 11.03 5.31
CA GLY A 324 -18.24 10.76 6.19
C GLY A 324 -18.15 9.38 6.87
N LEU A 325 -17.73 8.35 6.13
CA LEU A 325 -17.52 7.00 6.67
C LEU A 325 -16.47 6.99 7.80
N LEU A 326 -15.33 7.64 7.60
CA LEU A 326 -14.25 7.71 8.59
C LEU A 326 -14.66 8.53 9.81
N GLN A 327 -15.37 9.65 9.61
CA GLN A 327 -15.87 10.49 10.70
C GLN A 327 -16.92 9.74 11.54
N ALA A 328 -17.87 9.06 10.91
CA ALA A 328 -18.88 8.26 11.59
C ALA A 328 -18.28 7.11 12.42
N ALA A 329 -17.15 6.56 11.98
CA ALA A 329 -16.41 5.53 12.69
C ALA A 329 -15.53 6.06 13.83
N GLY A 330 -15.39 7.38 13.98
CA GLY A 330 -14.41 7.97 14.91
C GLY A 330 -12.97 7.57 14.57
N TRP A 331 -12.66 7.46 13.26
CA TRP A 331 -11.32 7.04 12.82
C TRP A 331 -10.28 8.09 13.18
N HIS A 332 -9.07 7.65 13.54
CA HIS A 332 -7.94 8.53 13.80
C HIS A 332 -6.67 7.99 13.15
N GLY A 333 -5.90 8.85 12.49
CA GLY A 333 -4.69 8.49 11.75
C GLY A 333 -4.97 8.10 10.30
N PHE A 334 -4.04 7.35 9.71
CA PHE A 334 -4.12 6.96 8.30
C PHE A 334 -5.20 5.92 8.03
N ALA A 335 -5.80 6.02 6.85
CA ALA A 335 -6.65 5.01 6.23
C ALA A 335 -6.29 4.90 4.74
N ASN A 336 -6.35 3.68 4.21
CA ASN A 336 -6.16 3.43 2.79
C ASN A 336 -7.30 2.57 2.25
N PHE A 337 -7.92 3.02 1.18
CA PHE A 337 -9.01 2.32 0.50
C PHE A 337 -8.55 1.82 -0.84
N ASP A 338 -8.85 0.56 -1.13
CA ASP A 338 -8.69 -0.04 -2.44
C ASP A 338 -10.06 -0.20 -3.10
N LEU A 339 -10.18 0.21 -4.36
CA LEU A 339 -11.43 0.18 -5.11
C LEU A 339 -11.22 -0.11 -6.60
N LYS A 340 -12.32 -0.35 -7.30
CA LYS A 340 -12.35 -0.43 -8.76
C LYS A 340 -13.60 0.23 -9.29
N TYR A 341 -13.48 1.00 -10.36
CA TYR A 341 -14.62 1.53 -11.09
C TYR A 341 -15.20 0.46 -12.01
N ASP A 342 -16.50 0.23 -11.92
CA ASP A 342 -17.20 -0.72 -12.77
C ASP A 342 -17.39 -0.16 -14.21
N HIS A 343 -18.11 -0.89 -15.05
CA HIS A 343 -18.34 -0.50 -16.45
C HIS A 343 -19.19 0.78 -16.60
N ARG A 344 -19.93 1.17 -15.55
CA ARG A 344 -20.72 2.41 -15.51
C ARG A 344 -19.92 3.60 -14.95
N GLY A 345 -18.70 3.34 -14.45
CA GLY A 345 -17.89 4.36 -13.79
C GLY A 345 -18.21 4.51 -12.31
N GLU A 346 -18.99 3.60 -11.72
CA GLU A 346 -19.33 3.64 -10.30
C GLU A 346 -18.21 2.99 -9.46
N PRO A 347 -17.80 3.61 -8.34
CA PRO A 347 -16.77 3.06 -7.47
C PRO A 347 -17.29 1.84 -6.68
N VAL A 348 -16.51 0.77 -6.67
CA VAL A 348 -16.76 -0.45 -5.89
C VAL A 348 -15.59 -0.64 -4.94
N LEU A 349 -15.82 -0.45 -3.66
CA LEU A 349 -14.80 -0.49 -2.60
C LEU A 349 -14.48 -1.93 -2.21
N PHE A 350 -13.19 -2.28 -2.13
CA PHE A 350 -12.75 -3.63 -1.83
C PHE A 350 -12.39 -3.85 -0.37
N GLU A 351 -11.67 -2.89 0.22
CA GLU A 351 -11.21 -2.97 1.61
C GLU A 351 -10.74 -1.60 2.12
N LEU A 352 -10.69 -1.49 3.44
CA LEU A 352 -10.02 -0.43 4.17
C LEU A 352 -8.84 -1.03 4.94
N ASN A 353 -7.67 -0.44 4.74
CA ASN A 353 -6.46 -0.78 5.48
C ASN A 353 -6.18 0.29 6.54
N PRO A 354 -5.93 -0.07 7.82
CA PRO A 354 -5.79 0.88 8.92
C PRO A 354 -4.40 1.54 8.96
N ARG A 355 -3.88 1.90 7.84
CA ARG A 355 -2.57 2.53 7.62
C ARG A 355 -2.54 3.15 6.23
N GLN A 356 -1.48 3.90 5.88
CA GLN A 356 -1.22 4.31 4.50
C GLN A 356 -0.91 3.07 3.62
N GLY A 357 -1.22 3.15 2.33
CA GLY A 357 -1.00 2.05 1.38
C GLY A 357 0.49 1.79 1.11
N ARG A 358 0.83 0.59 0.62
CA ARG A 358 2.21 0.25 0.26
C ARG A 358 2.79 1.15 -0.84
N ALA A 359 1.95 1.59 -1.76
CA ALA A 359 2.31 2.50 -2.84
C ALA A 359 2.14 3.98 -2.47
N SER A 360 1.79 4.31 -1.22
CA SER A 360 1.30 5.63 -0.79
C SER A 360 2.23 6.80 -1.08
N TYR A 361 3.51 6.55 -1.37
CA TYR A 361 4.44 7.59 -1.80
C TYR A 361 4.01 8.29 -3.12
N PHE A 362 2.98 7.80 -3.80
CA PHE A 362 2.32 8.53 -4.89
C PHE A 362 1.73 9.86 -4.42
N CYS A 363 1.35 9.97 -3.15
CA CYS A 363 0.87 11.20 -2.54
C CYS A 363 1.98 12.25 -2.51
N ASP A 364 3.18 11.88 -2.04
CA ASP A 364 4.35 12.77 -2.02
C ASP A 364 4.73 13.22 -3.43
N ALA A 365 4.65 12.32 -4.40
CA ALA A 365 4.88 12.65 -5.80
C ALA A 365 3.93 13.74 -6.32
N ALA A 366 2.72 13.81 -5.78
CA ALA A 366 1.67 14.75 -6.16
C ALA A 366 1.58 15.99 -5.24
N ASP A 367 2.63 16.30 -4.50
CA ASP A 367 2.71 17.42 -3.53
C ASP A 367 1.76 17.29 -2.34
N ALA A 368 1.41 16.06 -1.97
CA ALA A 368 0.67 15.72 -0.75
C ALA A 368 1.53 14.83 0.17
N PRO A 369 2.60 15.36 0.81
CA PRO A 369 3.54 14.54 1.55
C PRO A 369 2.89 13.82 2.74
N LEU A 370 3.15 12.53 2.89
CA LEU A 370 2.65 11.68 3.96
C LEU A 370 3.09 12.13 5.36
N ALA A 371 4.29 12.72 5.48
CA ALA A 371 4.81 13.16 6.77
C ALA A 371 4.13 14.43 7.31
N VAL A 372 3.48 15.23 6.47
CA VAL A 372 2.91 16.52 6.87
C VAL A 372 1.70 16.38 7.79
N PRO A 373 0.65 15.61 7.47
CA PRO A 373 -0.52 15.50 8.32
C PRO A 373 -0.21 15.09 9.77
N PRO A 374 0.55 13.99 10.04
CA PRO A 374 0.85 13.60 11.41
C PRO A 374 1.73 14.59 12.16
N VAL A 375 2.58 15.36 11.47
CA VAL A 375 3.39 16.40 12.12
C VAL A 375 2.52 17.59 12.52
N GLN A 376 1.64 18.05 11.65
CA GLN A 376 0.69 19.13 11.96
C GLN A 376 -0.24 18.78 13.12
N ASP A 377 -0.83 17.58 13.07
CA ASP A 377 -1.75 17.10 14.09
C ASP A 377 -1.07 16.81 15.44
N LEU A 378 -0.02 15.99 15.41
CA LEU A 378 0.53 15.40 16.64
C LEU A 378 1.60 16.26 17.32
N LEU A 379 2.35 17.09 16.59
CA LEU A 379 3.40 17.92 17.18
C LEU A 379 2.96 19.36 17.37
N TYR A 380 2.25 19.91 16.41
CA TYR A 380 1.83 21.31 16.48
C TYR A 380 0.44 21.50 17.09
N GLY A 381 -0.38 20.41 17.12
CA GLY A 381 -1.76 20.49 17.63
C GLY A 381 -2.64 21.46 16.83
N GLY A 382 -2.24 21.72 15.58
CA GLY A 382 -2.92 22.63 14.67
C GLY A 382 -3.79 21.88 13.64
N PRO A 383 -4.58 22.62 12.86
CA PRO A 383 -5.38 22.02 11.81
C PRO A 383 -4.49 21.39 10.73
N VAL A 384 -4.87 20.21 10.28
CA VAL A 384 -4.21 19.55 9.15
C VAL A 384 -4.63 20.24 7.85
N THR A 385 -3.64 20.69 7.07
CA THR A 385 -3.89 21.42 5.82
C THR A 385 -4.28 20.45 4.70
N PRO A 386 -5.40 20.69 3.98
CA PRO A 386 -5.73 19.95 2.79
C PRO A 386 -4.61 20.06 1.74
N PRO A 387 -4.28 18.99 1.00
CA PRO A 387 -3.23 19.04 0.01
C PRO A 387 -3.65 19.81 -1.25
N THR A 388 -2.71 20.53 -1.85
CA THR A 388 -2.85 21.08 -3.21
C THR A 388 -2.13 20.17 -4.18
N LEU A 389 -2.91 19.36 -4.91
CA LEU A 389 -2.36 18.32 -5.77
C LEU A 389 -1.83 18.87 -7.08
N ARG A 390 -0.77 18.21 -7.61
CA ARG A 390 -0.30 18.36 -8.99
C ARG A 390 -0.35 17.02 -9.72
N PRO A 391 -0.40 17.02 -11.08
CA PRO A 391 -0.30 15.80 -11.86
C PRO A 391 1.03 15.10 -11.59
N ALA A 392 0.98 13.81 -11.27
CA ALA A 392 2.18 13.02 -10.98
C ALA A 392 1.99 11.55 -11.31
N VAL A 393 3.09 10.86 -11.62
CA VAL A 393 3.14 9.39 -11.73
C VAL A 393 4.22 8.87 -10.81
N TRP A 394 3.83 8.11 -9.81
CA TRP A 394 4.74 7.31 -9.00
C TRP A 394 4.86 5.91 -9.60
N TYR A 395 6.06 5.32 -9.61
CA TYR A 395 6.24 3.96 -10.13
C TYR A 395 7.49 3.26 -9.59
N THR A 396 7.41 1.92 -9.58
CA THR A 396 8.51 0.98 -9.32
C THR A 396 8.75 0.05 -10.51
N ALA A 397 7.85 0.07 -11.49
CA ALA A 397 7.97 -0.70 -12.72
C ALA A 397 8.97 -0.08 -13.70
N PRO A 398 9.52 -0.85 -14.66
CA PRO A 398 10.37 -0.30 -15.71
C PRO A 398 9.68 0.81 -16.50
N TRP A 399 10.41 1.89 -16.78
CA TRP A 399 9.90 3.09 -17.44
C TRP A 399 9.11 2.84 -18.73
N TYR A 400 9.57 1.93 -19.58
CA TYR A 400 8.87 1.61 -20.83
C TYR A 400 7.47 1.04 -20.60
N ALA A 401 7.27 0.25 -19.54
CA ALA A 401 5.97 -0.29 -19.18
C ALA A 401 5.03 0.84 -18.66
N VAL A 402 5.56 1.71 -17.81
CA VAL A 402 4.82 2.88 -17.29
C VAL A 402 4.41 3.81 -18.44
N ARG A 403 5.33 4.12 -19.34
CA ARG A 403 5.06 4.97 -20.51
C ARG A 403 3.96 4.41 -21.42
N ARG A 404 3.88 3.08 -21.52
CA ARG A 404 2.85 2.41 -22.33
C ARG A 404 1.49 2.44 -21.64
N ALA A 405 1.46 2.32 -20.31
CA ALA A 405 0.23 2.27 -19.51
C ALA A 405 -0.34 3.66 -19.18
N CYS A 406 0.49 4.71 -19.14
CA CYS A 406 0.07 6.03 -18.71
C CYS A 406 -0.56 6.82 -19.87
N PRO A 407 -1.83 7.24 -19.74
CA PRO A 407 -2.51 8.04 -20.76
C PRO A 407 -2.04 9.49 -20.77
N ASN A 408 -1.56 10.03 -19.64
CA ASN A 408 -1.15 11.42 -19.50
C ASN A 408 0.34 11.60 -19.75
N ARG A 409 0.70 12.10 -20.93
CA ARG A 409 2.09 12.38 -21.33
C ARG A 409 2.73 13.53 -20.54
N LEU A 410 1.93 14.48 -20.08
CA LEU A 410 2.42 15.61 -19.28
C LEU A 410 2.81 15.14 -17.87
N ALA A 411 1.95 14.37 -17.21
CA ALA A 411 2.24 13.78 -15.92
C ALA A 411 3.53 12.94 -15.94
N LEU A 412 3.75 12.18 -17.04
CA LEU A 412 4.98 11.43 -17.24
C LEU A 412 6.24 12.31 -17.33
N ARG A 413 6.14 13.47 -17.98
CA ARG A 413 7.28 14.41 -18.12
C ARG A 413 7.60 15.12 -16.80
N LEU A 414 6.59 15.40 -15.99
CA LEU A 414 6.74 16.11 -14.72
C LEU A 414 7.19 15.20 -13.58
N SER A 415 7.08 13.89 -13.73
CA SER A 415 7.21 12.93 -12.64
C SER A 415 8.22 11.82 -12.94
N LEU A 416 9.51 12.18 -12.95
CA LEU A 416 10.60 11.19 -12.94
C LEU A 416 10.99 10.84 -11.50
N ILE A 417 10.06 10.29 -10.72
CA ILE A 417 10.34 9.84 -9.37
C ILE A 417 10.63 8.35 -9.40
N HIS A 418 11.90 8.01 -9.55
CA HIS A 418 12.40 6.67 -9.29
C HIS A 418 12.48 6.40 -7.78
N ILE A 419 12.36 5.14 -7.37
CA ILE A 419 12.77 4.70 -6.03
C ILE A 419 14.32 4.68 -6.01
N SER A 420 14.92 5.84 -5.98
CA SER A 420 16.32 6.05 -5.66
C SER A 420 16.39 6.99 -4.49
N GLU A 421 17.29 6.71 -3.53
CA GLU A 421 17.51 7.61 -2.42
C GLU A 421 17.99 8.97 -2.94
N PRO A 422 17.52 10.10 -2.35
CA PRO A 422 18.06 11.41 -2.69
C PRO A 422 19.56 11.41 -2.37
N THR A 423 20.37 11.63 -3.39
CA THR A 423 21.81 11.88 -3.22
C THR A 423 22.00 13.29 -2.68
N ARG A 424 22.71 13.44 -1.55
CA ARG A 424 23.22 14.76 -1.16
C ARG A 424 24.28 15.17 -2.20
N HIS A 425 24.08 16.28 -2.84
CA HIS A 425 25.13 17.04 -3.50
C HIS A 425 25.83 17.89 -2.46
#